data_14ec4e778da1c3dd7e45a8c783ad652c
#
_entry.id   14ec4e778da1c3dd7e45a8c783ad652c
#
_cell.length_a   1.000
_cell.length_b   1.000
_cell.length_c   1.000
_cell.angle_alpha   90.00
_cell.angle_beta   90.00
_cell.angle_gamma   90.00
#
_symmetry.space_group_name_H-M   'P 1'
#
loop_
_entity.id
_entity.type
_entity.pdbx_description
1 polymer ?
#
loop_
_entity_poly.entity_id
_entity_poly.type
_entity_poly.pdbx_seq_one_letter_code
_entity_poly.pdbx_strand_id
1 'polypeptide(L)'
;LHFDTGMNRLGLKIKDFDKYIYPFQKNLDIKLVISHLINSEKKSVLNNNQLKLFNDIKNRFLCSKKTLFSLGNSNSIFLKKKFHFDIIRAGGFLYGLDLTKRKRSKNVLSLKAKIIQIENVKKGRSIGYSAKYITKKDSIIATLAIGYADGIPRHYDGFAFYKKKKIKFVGNVSMDL
;
A
#
# COMPACT_ATOMS: atom_id res chain seq x y z
N LEU A 1 -21.51 -3.48 -0.05
CA LEU A 1 -21.61 -2.22 0.68
C LEU A 1 -20.30 -1.92 1.42
N HIS A 2 -19.91 -0.65 1.46
CA HIS A 2 -18.74 -0.19 2.22
C HIS A 2 -19.19 0.75 3.34
N PHE A 3 -18.79 0.47 4.57
CA PHE A 3 -19.00 1.33 5.74
C PHE A 3 -17.68 1.93 6.22
N ASP A 4 -17.71 3.21 6.52
CA ASP A 4 -16.58 3.89 7.14
C ASP A 4 -16.65 3.77 8.66
N THR A 5 -15.76 2.99 9.22
CA THR A 5 -15.64 2.78 10.66
C THR A 5 -14.54 3.61 11.32
N GLY A 6 -13.97 4.59 10.59
CA GLY A 6 -12.97 5.50 11.16
C GLY A 6 -11.80 5.85 10.25
N MET A 7 -11.77 5.35 9.00
CA MET A 7 -10.74 5.72 8.04
C MET A 7 -10.98 7.11 7.43
N ASN A 8 -12.24 7.55 7.38
CA ASN A 8 -12.68 8.83 6.83
C ASN A 8 -12.27 9.07 5.36
N ARG A 9 -12.30 7.99 4.57
CA ARG A 9 -11.92 8.01 3.15
C ARG A 9 -13.12 7.74 2.23
N LEU A 10 -13.81 6.64 2.44
CA LEU A 10 -14.94 6.18 1.63
C LEU A 10 -15.84 5.29 2.47
N GLY A 11 -17.14 5.35 2.22
CA GLY A 11 -18.14 4.47 2.83
C GLY A 11 -19.25 5.22 3.53
N LEU A 12 -20.35 4.52 3.75
CA LEU A 12 -21.50 4.98 4.52
C LEU A 12 -21.12 5.10 6.00
N LYS A 13 -21.65 6.07 6.68
CA LYS A 13 -21.55 6.13 8.15
C LYS A 13 -22.62 5.24 8.77
N ILE A 14 -22.38 4.74 9.98
CA ILE A 14 -23.34 3.88 10.68
C ILE A 14 -24.72 4.55 10.86
N LYS A 15 -24.75 5.87 11.05
CA LYS A 15 -25.96 6.67 11.15
C LYS A 15 -26.81 6.67 9.88
N ASP A 16 -26.18 6.40 8.73
CA ASP A 16 -26.85 6.40 7.44
C ASP A 16 -27.54 5.05 7.16
N PHE A 17 -27.25 4.02 8.00
CA PHE A 17 -27.80 2.68 7.81
C PHE A 17 -29.33 2.68 7.84
N ASP A 18 -29.93 3.32 8.83
CA ASP A 18 -31.38 3.30 9.02
C ASP A 18 -32.12 4.02 7.90
N LYS A 19 -31.49 5.06 7.31
CA LYS A 19 -32.04 5.84 6.20
C LYS A 19 -31.89 5.16 4.85
N TYR A 20 -30.70 4.62 4.55
CA TYR A 20 -30.35 4.21 3.19
C TYR A 20 -30.28 2.69 2.99
N ILE A 21 -30.16 1.92 4.08
CA ILE A 21 -29.96 0.47 3.95
C ILE A 21 -31.15 -0.29 4.55
N TYR A 22 -31.53 0.02 5.79
CA TYR A 22 -32.56 -0.72 6.51
C TYR A 22 -33.88 -0.87 5.73
N PRO A 23 -34.45 0.20 5.11
CA PRO A 23 -35.73 0.08 4.39
C PRO A 23 -35.65 -0.84 3.16
N PHE A 24 -34.48 -0.98 2.56
CA PHE A 24 -34.28 -1.68 1.29
C PHE A 24 -33.59 -3.03 1.44
N GLN A 25 -33.05 -3.37 2.61
CA GLN A 25 -32.19 -4.56 2.75
C GLN A 25 -32.89 -5.88 2.39
N LYS A 26 -34.22 -5.99 2.52
CA LYS A 26 -34.99 -7.17 2.10
C LYS A 26 -35.03 -7.31 0.58
N ASN A 27 -34.93 -6.20 -0.16
CA ASN A 27 -35.02 -6.14 -1.62
C ASN A 27 -33.63 -6.15 -2.28
N LEU A 28 -32.54 -6.09 -1.48
CA LEU A 28 -31.16 -6.06 -1.97
C LEU A 28 -30.48 -7.40 -1.72
N ASP A 29 -29.86 -7.95 -2.76
CA ASP A 29 -28.99 -9.11 -2.61
C ASP A 29 -27.57 -8.66 -2.23
N ILE A 30 -27.38 -8.36 -0.92
CA ILE A 30 -26.12 -7.86 -0.39
C ILE A 30 -25.16 -9.03 -0.19
N LYS A 31 -24.21 -9.19 -1.09
CA LYS A 31 -23.20 -10.26 -1.05
C LYS A 31 -22.09 -10.00 -0.05
N LEU A 32 -21.66 -8.73 0.07
CA LEU A 32 -20.49 -8.38 0.87
C LEU A 32 -20.66 -7.01 1.54
N VAL A 33 -20.36 -6.98 2.83
CA VAL A 33 -20.24 -5.76 3.64
C VAL A 33 -18.79 -5.60 4.07
N ILE A 34 -18.19 -4.44 3.76
CA ILE A 34 -16.78 -4.20 4.05
C ILE A 34 -16.57 -2.92 4.87
N SER A 35 -15.48 -2.92 5.62
CA SER A 35 -14.81 -1.72 6.09
C SER A 35 -13.30 -1.87 5.91
N HIS A 36 -12.49 -0.92 6.36
CA HIS A 36 -11.05 -0.96 6.18
C HIS A 36 -10.31 -0.49 7.43
N LEU A 37 -9.41 -1.34 7.95
CA LEU A 37 -8.57 -1.02 9.11
C LEU A 37 -7.52 0.04 8.75
N ILE A 38 -7.39 1.06 9.59
CA ILE A 38 -6.45 2.18 9.37
C ILE A 38 -5.05 1.88 9.92
N ASN A 39 -4.91 0.96 10.87
CA ASN A 39 -3.66 0.77 11.63
C ASN A 39 -3.37 -0.72 11.86
N SER A 40 -3.61 -1.54 10.83
CA SER A 40 -3.55 -3.01 10.94
C SER A 40 -2.13 -3.58 11.08
N GLU A 41 -1.09 -2.77 10.85
CA GLU A 41 0.31 -3.17 10.99
C GLU A 41 0.74 -3.36 12.44
N LYS A 42 -0.04 -2.86 13.41
CA LYS A 42 0.21 -2.97 14.85
C LYS A 42 -1.06 -3.11 15.66
N LYS A 43 -0.92 -3.57 16.91
CA LYS A 43 -2.01 -3.52 17.89
C LYS A 43 -2.32 -2.07 18.22
N SER A 44 -3.59 -1.68 18.15
CA SER A 44 -4.01 -0.29 18.37
C SER A 44 -5.42 -0.23 18.93
N VAL A 45 -5.69 0.77 19.78
CA VAL A 45 -7.04 1.10 20.26
C VAL A 45 -7.94 1.45 19.07
N LEU A 46 -7.41 2.13 18.05
CA LEU A 46 -8.14 2.47 16.83
C LEU A 46 -8.71 1.23 16.12
N ASN A 47 -7.91 0.15 16.04
CA ASN A 47 -8.40 -1.11 15.47
C ASN A 47 -9.56 -1.70 16.27
N ASN A 48 -9.49 -1.63 17.61
CA ASN A 48 -10.59 -2.12 18.46
C ASN A 48 -11.85 -1.26 18.32
N ASN A 49 -11.72 0.05 18.20
CA ASN A 49 -12.85 0.95 17.96
C ASN A 49 -13.51 0.65 16.62
N GLN A 50 -12.72 0.46 15.56
CA GLN A 50 -13.23 0.05 14.25
C GLN A 50 -13.93 -1.32 14.31
N LEU A 51 -13.35 -2.27 15.04
CA LEU A 51 -13.93 -3.59 15.24
C LEU A 51 -15.30 -3.51 15.95
N LYS A 52 -15.42 -2.69 17.00
CA LYS A 52 -16.69 -2.46 17.71
C LYS A 52 -17.74 -1.91 16.76
N LEU A 53 -17.45 -0.83 16.06
CA LEU A 53 -18.36 -0.22 15.09
C LEU A 53 -18.74 -1.19 13.96
N PHE A 54 -17.83 -2.02 13.49
CA PHE A 54 -18.12 -2.98 12.43
C PHE A 54 -18.97 -4.14 12.92
N ASN A 55 -18.84 -4.58 14.17
CA ASN A 55 -19.76 -5.52 14.80
C ASN A 55 -21.16 -4.91 14.95
N ASP A 56 -21.27 -3.64 15.36
CA ASP A 56 -22.55 -2.95 15.48
C ASP A 56 -23.25 -2.87 14.10
N ILE A 57 -22.49 -2.60 13.04
CA ILE A 57 -23.01 -2.64 11.67
C ILE A 57 -23.47 -4.04 11.32
N LYS A 58 -22.65 -5.09 11.55
CA LYS A 58 -23.00 -6.48 11.26
C LYS A 58 -24.31 -6.88 11.93
N ASN A 59 -24.51 -6.50 13.20
CA ASN A 59 -25.69 -6.85 13.98
C ASN A 59 -26.99 -6.17 13.49
N ARG A 60 -26.87 -5.08 12.71
CA ARG A 60 -28.03 -4.40 12.10
C ARG A 60 -28.51 -5.05 10.81
N PHE A 61 -27.67 -5.87 10.18
CA PHE A 61 -28.12 -6.61 9.01
C PHE A 61 -29.08 -7.73 9.44
N LEU A 62 -30.20 -7.81 8.77
CA LEU A 62 -31.10 -8.95 8.84
C LEU A 62 -30.37 -10.10 8.14
N CYS A 63 -29.69 -10.92 8.92
CA CYS A 63 -28.77 -11.94 8.39
C CYS A 63 -29.49 -12.88 7.40
N SER A 64 -29.32 -12.63 6.10
CA SER A 64 -29.33 -13.75 5.17
C SER A 64 -28.00 -14.49 5.37
N LYS A 65 -28.02 -15.82 5.45
CA LYS A 65 -26.81 -16.67 5.54
C LYS A 65 -25.81 -16.46 4.39
N LYS A 66 -26.09 -15.57 3.44
CA LYS A 66 -25.34 -15.32 2.21
C LYS A 66 -24.49 -14.04 2.25
N THR A 67 -24.74 -13.11 3.18
CA THR A 67 -23.95 -11.87 3.28
C THR A 67 -22.64 -12.12 4.01
N LEU A 68 -21.53 -11.84 3.34
CA LEU A 68 -20.19 -11.96 3.91
C LEU A 68 -19.72 -10.62 4.49
N PHE A 69 -18.88 -10.67 5.51
CA PHE A 69 -18.33 -9.49 6.18
C PHE A 69 -16.80 -9.48 6.10
N SER A 70 -16.22 -8.30 5.86
CA SER A 70 -14.77 -8.17 5.71
C SER A 70 -14.28 -6.83 6.27
N LEU A 71 -13.51 -6.88 7.34
CA LEU A 71 -12.82 -5.73 7.93
C LEU A 71 -11.34 -5.73 7.58
N GLY A 72 -10.74 -6.92 7.53
CA GLY A 72 -9.30 -7.12 7.45
C GLY A 72 -8.69 -6.78 6.09
N ASN A 73 -7.56 -6.08 6.14
CA ASN A 73 -6.65 -5.84 5.02
C ASN A 73 -5.37 -6.71 5.15
N SER A 74 -4.35 -6.47 4.33
CA SER A 74 -3.13 -7.30 4.27
C SER A 74 -2.50 -7.56 5.64
N ASN A 75 -2.26 -6.53 6.44
CA ASN A 75 -1.55 -6.69 7.72
C ASN A 75 -2.43 -7.28 8.83
N SER A 76 -3.76 -7.24 8.66
CA SER A 76 -4.69 -7.82 9.61
C SER A 76 -4.61 -9.35 9.71
N ILE A 77 -3.99 -10.01 8.72
CA ILE A 77 -3.69 -11.45 8.76
C ILE A 77 -2.95 -11.83 10.05
N PHE A 78 -2.12 -10.90 10.55
CA PHE A 78 -1.30 -11.11 11.75
C PHE A 78 -1.94 -10.58 13.04
N LEU A 79 -3.14 -10.01 12.95
CA LEU A 79 -3.93 -9.63 14.11
C LEU A 79 -4.68 -10.86 14.67
N LYS A 80 -5.36 -10.66 15.82
CA LYS A 80 -6.21 -11.70 16.40
C LYS A 80 -7.36 -12.05 15.45
N LYS A 81 -7.79 -13.30 15.44
CA LYS A 81 -8.84 -13.86 14.58
C LYS A 81 -10.14 -13.03 14.55
N LYS A 82 -10.47 -12.32 15.64
CA LYS A 82 -11.64 -11.43 15.73
C LYS A 82 -11.70 -10.31 14.68
N PHE A 83 -10.57 -9.97 14.04
CA PHE A 83 -10.50 -8.97 12.97
C PHE A 83 -10.69 -9.55 11.56
N HIS A 84 -10.73 -10.88 11.42
CA HIS A 84 -10.75 -11.53 10.11
C HIS A 84 -12.14 -11.54 9.47
N PHE A 85 -13.19 -11.77 10.30
CA PHE A 85 -14.54 -12.01 9.80
C PHE A 85 -14.57 -13.18 8.79
N ASP A 86 -15.40 -13.06 7.74
CA ASP A 86 -15.53 -14.11 6.73
C ASP A 86 -14.43 -14.04 5.66
N ILE A 87 -13.93 -12.83 5.36
CA ILE A 87 -12.93 -12.60 4.29
C ILE A 87 -11.88 -11.60 4.75
N ILE A 88 -10.61 -11.87 4.41
CA ILE A 88 -9.49 -10.93 4.49
C ILE A 88 -9.09 -10.51 3.08
N ARG A 89 -8.83 -9.22 2.88
CA ARG A 89 -8.41 -8.66 1.60
C ARG A 89 -6.90 -8.39 1.62
N ALA A 90 -6.12 -9.40 1.26
CA ALA A 90 -4.66 -9.43 1.39
C ALA A 90 -3.91 -8.79 0.19
N GLY A 91 -4.40 -7.68 -0.38
CA GLY A 91 -3.84 -7.07 -1.58
C GLY A 91 -2.32 -6.84 -1.54
N GLY A 92 -1.86 -5.89 -0.74
CA GLY A 92 -0.44 -5.53 -0.68
C GLY A 92 0.48 -6.69 -0.28
N PHE A 93 0.04 -7.55 0.64
CA PHE A 93 0.83 -8.67 1.11
C PHE A 93 1.14 -9.69 0.00
N LEU A 94 0.21 -9.89 -0.94
CA LEU A 94 0.41 -10.76 -2.11
C LEU A 94 1.52 -10.24 -3.04
N TYR A 95 1.77 -8.94 -3.05
CA TYR A 95 2.83 -8.30 -3.83
C TYR A 95 4.13 -8.09 -3.06
N GLY A 96 4.26 -8.67 -1.89
CA GLY A 96 5.48 -8.55 -1.09
C GLY A 96 5.51 -7.32 -0.17
N LEU A 97 4.42 -6.55 -0.05
CA LEU A 97 4.34 -5.37 0.82
C LEU A 97 3.97 -5.79 2.24
N ASP A 98 4.94 -5.86 3.12
CA ASP A 98 4.76 -6.11 4.54
C ASP A 98 5.20 -4.90 5.37
N LEU A 99 4.23 -4.09 5.80
CA LEU A 99 4.46 -2.90 6.63
C LEU A 99 4.82 -3.24 8.09
N THR A 100 4.71 -4.50 8.49
CA THR A 100 4.99 -4.92 9.89
C THR A 100 6.47 -5.05 10.19
N LYS A 101 7.37 -4.82 9.23
CA LYS A 101 8.82 -5.01 9.32
C LYS A 101 9.26 -6.45 9.67
N ARG A 102 8.35 -7.40 9.69
CA ARG A 102 8.62 -8.81 10.04
C ARG A 102 9.07 -9.65 8.84
N LYS A 103 9.12 -9.04 7.64
CA LYS A 103 9.56 -9.66 6.38
C LYS A 103 8.90 -11.02 6.10
N ARG A 104 7.60 -11.12 6.36
CA ARG A 104 6.83 -12.37 6.17
C ARG A 104 6.37 -12.58 4.74
N SER A 105 6.23 -11.50 3.99
CA SER A 105 5.92 -11.55 2.56
C SER A 105 7.19 -11.77 1.74
N LYS A 106 7.04 -12.48 0.63
CA LYS A 106 8.11 -12.65 -0.36
C LYS A 106 7.90 -11.66 -1.50
N ASN A 107 8.99 -11.05 -1.97
CA ASN A 107 8.92 -10.21 -3.16
C ASN A 107 8.56 -11.07 -4.37
N VAL A 108 7.51 -10.69 -5.08
CA VAL A 108 7.04 -11.37 -6.30
C VAL A 108 7.32 -10.54 -7.56
N LEU A 109 7.81 -9.31 -7.38
CA LEU A 109 8.13 -8.39 -8.46
C LEU A 109 9.64 -8.12 -8.50
N SER A 110 10.17 -8.03 -9.70
CA SER A 110 11.55 -7.61 -9.97
C SER A 110 11.53 -6.63 -11.13
N LEU A 111 11.95 -5.39 -10.87
CA LEU A 111 12.15 -4.38 -11.90
C LEU A 111 13.61 -4.38 -12.33
N LYS A 112 13.85 -4.48 -13.64
CA LYS A 112 15.19 -4.46 -14.22
C LYS A 112 15.28 -3.36 -15.26
N ALA A 113 16.39 -2.63 -15.25
CA ALA A 113 16.68 -1.60 -16.25
C ALA A 113 18.03 -1.86 -16.89
N LYS A 114 18.14 -1.53 -18.18
CA LYS A 114 19.41 -1.65 -18.92
C LYS A 114 20.33 -0.49 -18.58
N ILE A 115 21.61 -0.77 -18.36
CA ILE A 115 22.63 0.27 -18.30
C ILE A 115 22.95 0.68 -19.76
N ILE A 116 22.79 1.96 -20.07
CA ILE A 116 23.03 2.48 -21.42
C ILE A 116 24.30 3.31 -21.52
N GLN A 117 24.81 3.82 -20.37
CA GLN A 117 26.06 4.55 -20.30
C GLN A 117 26.75 4.32 -18.97
N ILE A 118 28.07 4.29 -18.98
CA ILE A 118 28.92 4.29 -17.77
C ILE A 118 29.97 5.38 -17.97
N GLU A 119 30.13 6.25 -16.99
CA GLU A 119 31.06 7.39 -17.07
C GLU A 119 31.83 7.58 -15.75
N ASN A 120 33.11 7.97 -15.89
CA ASN A 120 33.96 8.35 -14.76
C ASN A 120 33.81 9.84 -14.51
N VAL A 121 33.17 10.22 -13.42
CA VAL A 121 32.88 11.60 -13.05
C VAL A 121 33.77 12.03 -11.89
N LYS A 122 34.53 13.08 -12.08
CA LYS A 122 35.45 13.63 -11.06
C LYS A 122 34.66 14.25 -9.89
N LYS A 123 35.31 14.33 -8.72
CA LYS A 123 34.80 15.05 -7.56
C LYS A 123 34.42 16.48 -7.92
N GLY A 124 33.31 16.98 -7.35
CA GLY A 124 32.81 18.36 -7.54
C GLY A 124 31.97 18.56 -8.78
N ARG A 125 31.70 17.52 -9.57
CA ARG A 125 30.83 17.62 -10.76
C ARG A 125 29.37 17.38 -10.42
N SER A 126 28.48 18.12 -11.07
CA SER A 126 27.04 17.97 -10.91
C SER A 126 26.49 16.80 -11.73
N ILE A 127 25.44 16.15 -11.22
CA ILE A 127 24.71 15.08 -11.90
C ILE A 127 23.26 15.47 -12.08
N GLY A 128 22.77 15.36 -13.31
CA GLY A 128 21.37 15.55 -13.67
C GLY A 128 20.86 16.98 -13.57
N TYR A 129 19.54 17.12 -13.72
CA TYR A 129 18.86 18.41 -13.71
C TYR A 129 19.00 19.16 -12.39
N SER A 130 19.14 20.49 -12.51
CA SER A 130 19.24 21.45 -11.39
C SER A 130 20.46 21.22 -10.49
N ALA A 131 21.48 20.47 -10.97
CA ALA A 131 22.69 20.16 -10.20
C ALA A 131 22.41 19.66 -8.77
N LYS A 132 21.29 18.94 -8.57
CA LYS A 132 20.82 18.52 -7.25
C LYS A 132 21.80 17.60 -6.52
N TYR A 133 22.63 16.90 -7.28
CA TYR A 133 23.69 16.07 -6.71
C TYR A 133 25.05 16.52 -7.24
N ILE A 134 25.99 16.68 -6.30
CA ILE A 134 27.41 16.97 -6.62
C ILE A 134 28.25 15.82 -6.10
N THR A 135 29.13 15.30 -6.94
CA THR A 135 30.03 14.19 -6.58
C THR A 135 30.98 14.59 -5.45
N LYS A 136 30.97 13.84 -4.35
CA LYS A 136 31.82 14.06 -3.18
C LYS A 136 33.23 13.48 -3.33
N LYS A 137 33.41 12.59 -4.30
CA LYS A 137 34.66 11.93 -4.68
C LYS A 137 34.59 11.51 -6.14
N ASP A 138 35.71 11.10 -6.74
CA ASP A 138 35.72 10.46 -8.05
C ASP A 138 34.78 9.25 -8.02
N SER A 139 33.86 9.19 -8.98
CA SER A 139 32.76 8.24 -8.96
C SER A 139 32.51 7.66 -10.35
N ILE A 140 32.09 6.42 -10.41
CA ILE A 140 31.55 5.79 -11.63
C ILE A 140 30.04 5.98 -11.59
N ILE A 141 29.49 6.64 -12.62
CA ILE A 141 28.06 6.88 -12.76
C ILE A 141 27.54 6.00 -13.90
N ALA A 142 26.44 5.32 -13.64
CA ALA A 142 25.72 4.53 -14.65
C ALA A 142 24.36 5.18 -14.92
N THR A 143 24.07 5.40 -16.21
CA THR A 143 22.76 5.84 -16.68
C THR A 143 21.93 4.62 -17.05
N LEU A 144 20.70 4.58 -16.54
CA LEU A 144 19.75 3.51 -16.75
C LEU A 144 18.66 3.92 -17.72
N ALA A 145 18.25 3.03 -18.62
CA ALA A 145 17.10 3.22 -19.50
C ALA A 145 15.79 2.99 -18.70
N ILE A 146 15.49 3.89 -17.78
CA ILE A 146 14.25 3.92 -17.00
C ILE A 146 14.08 5.28 -16.33
N GLY A 147 12.94 5.91 -16.53
CA GLY A 147 12.65 7.24 -16.02
C GLY A 147 11.28 7.37 -15.38
N TYR A 148 10.81 8.60 -15.17
CA TYR A 148 9.51 8.82 -14.56
C TYR A 148 8.33 8.50 -15.51
N ALA A 149 8.54 8.44 -16.81
CA ALA A 149 7.53 7.95 -17.76
C ALA A 149 7.23 6.46 -17.55
N ASP A 150 8.19 5.69 -16.99
CA ASP A 150 8.02 4.29 -16.64
C ASP A 150 7.47 4.09 -15.21
N GLY A 151 7.18 5.20 -14.50
CA GLY A 151 6.62 5.15 -13.13
C GLY A 151 7.65 5.27 -12.00
N ILE A 152 8.92 5.55 -12.29
CA ILE A 152 9.91 5.88 -11.26
C ILE A 152 9.65 7.30 -10.75
N PRO A 153 9.52 7.54 -9.43
CA PRO A 153 9.33 8.89 -8.92
C PRO A 153 10.47 9.83 -9.34
N ARG A 154 10.15 11.05 -9.81
CA ARG A 154 11.15 12.04 -10.22
C ARG A 154 12.20 12.32 -9.14
N HIS A 155 11.79 12.32 -7.88
CA HIS A 155 12.65 12.49 -6.71
C HIS A 155 12.86 11.15 -6.02
N TYR A 156 13.40 10.17 -6.74
CA TYR A 156 13.65 8.86 -6.19
C TYR A 156 14.95 8.84 -5.39
N ASP A 157 14.83 8.66 -4.09
CA ASP A 157 15.97 8.54 -3.14
C ASP A 157 16.23 7.07 -2.73
N GLY A 158 16.02 6.17 -3.66
CA GLY A 158 16.14 4.74 -3.45
C GLY A 158 17.46 4.15 -3.91
N PHE A 159 17.43 2.84 -4.09
CA PHE A 159 18.61 2.05 -4.44
C PHE A 159 18.30 1.09 -5.58
N ALA A 160 19.33 0.83 -6.41
CA ALA A 160 19.38 -0.30 -7.32
C ALA A 160 20.36 -1.36 -6.79
N PHE A 161 20.32 -2.53 -7.40
CA PHE A 161 21.29 -3.59 -7.15
C PHE A 161 21.98 -3.97 -8.45
N TYR A 162 23.30 -3.91 -8.47
CA TYR A 162 24.12 -4.41 -9.56
C TYR A 162 25.06 -5.52 -9.03
N LYS A 163 24.95 -6.72 -9.59
CA LYS A 163 25.72 -7.89 -9.11
C LYS A 163 25.70 -8.03 -7.58
N LYS A 164 24.50 -7.94 -6.98
CA LYS A 164 24.24 -7.98 -5.53
C LYS A 164 24.77 -6.79 -4.72
N LYS A 165 25.47 -5.83 -5.32
CA LYS A 165 25.90 -4.59 -4.65
C LYS A 165 24.78 -3.58 -4.68
N LYS A 166 24.48 -2.98 -3.53
CA LYS A 166 23.50 -1.90 -3.36
C LYS A 166 24.11 -0.58 -3.85
N ILE A 167 23.47 0.08 -4.80
CA ILE A 167 23.92 1.32 -5.44
C ILE A 167 22.83 2.37 -5.29
N LYS A 168 23.20 3.57 -4.85
CA LYS A 168 22.27 4.67 -4.64
C LYS A 168 21.95 5.37 -5.97
N PHE A 169 20.69 5.76 -6.17
CA PHE A 169 20.32 6.74 -7.18
C PHE A 169 20.82 8.12 -6.79
N VAL A 170 21.26 8.91 -7.76
CA VAL A 170 21.78 10.25 -7.57
C VAL A 170 21.20 11.22 -8.59
N GLY A 171 20.97 12.46 -8.17
CA GLY A 171 20.30 13.46 -9.00
C GLY A 171 18.78 13.28 -9.10
N ASN A 172 18.17 14.00 -10.04
CA ASN A 172 16.75 13.86 -10.37
C ASN A 172 16.60 12.86 -11.52
N VAL A 173 15.59 12.01 -11.44
CA VAL A 173 15.21 11.11 -12.54
C VAL A 173 14.63 11.96 -13.67
N SER A 174 15.06 11.72 -14.91
CA SER A 174 14.50 12.35 -16.10
C SER A 174 13.28 11.57 -16.62
N MET A 175 12.75 11.98 -17.78
CA MET A 175 11.58 11.32 -18.36
C MET A 175 11.84 9.85 -18.65
N ASP A 176 13.00 9.54 -19.23
CA ASP A 176 13.35 8.20 -19.74
C ASP A 176 14.63 7.61 -19.10
N LEU A 177 15.32 8.37 -18.22
CA LEU A 177 16.61 8.01 -17.65
C LEU A 177 16.69 8.30 -16.14
#